data_ccf9b32c7d36fbeddde4c2f12f1c1658
#
_entry.id   ccf9b32c7d36fbeddde4c2f12f1c1658
#
_cell.length_a   1.000
_cell.length_b   1.000
_cell.length_c   1.000
_cell.angle_alpha   90.00
_cell.angle_beta   90.00
_cell.angle_gamma   90.00
#
_symmetry.space_group_name_H-M   'P 1'
#
loop_
_entity.id
_entity.type
_entity.pdbx_description
1 polymer ?
#
loop_
_entity_poly.entity_id
_entity_poly.type
_entity_poly.pdbx_seq_one_letter_code
_entity_poly.pdbx_strand_id
1 'polypeptide(L)'
;MDGSKEHPPMTAGLDLGDSYSYLCLIETQSAEAIEKGRLRTTPEAMRRRFASERPMRIAIEAGTHSPWVSRLLEECGHEVLVANPRKLRLIYANKRKTDEVDAENLARLARVDPKLLYPLEHRGEESQAHLAIIRSRQALVSTRTQLVNHVRGAVKSFGARLPKCPARSFHKRAAEHIPEALSPALCPILETIGSLTERIRDYERQLETISKESYPRETHLLRQVEGVGALTALTFVLTLEDPHRFERSRSVGAYLGLVPATERSGDRDPQRRISKEGDEMLRKLLVSSAHYILGPFGSDSDLRRHGEKIASRGGKNSKKRAAVAVARKLSVLLHRLWVTAELYDPLYNAHRGQEREEAA
;
A
#
# COMPACT_ATOMS: atom_id res chain seq x y z
N MET A 1 -34.77 7.33 18.76
CA MET A 1 -35.51 6.82 17.58
C MET A 1 -34.52 6.04 16.75
N ASP A 2 -34.55 4.73 16.95
CA ASP A 2 -33.63 3.79 16.28
C ASP A 2 -34.17 3.55 14.87
N GLY A 3 -33.55 4.22 13.89
CA GLY A 3 -33.89 4.01 12.50
C GLY A 3 -33.34 2.64 12.07
N SER A 4 -34.16 1.62 12.20
CA SER A 4 -33.91 0.31 11.59
C SER A 4 -33.68 0.56 10.09
N LYS A 5 -32.41 0.56 9.65
CA LYS A 5 -32.08 0.51 8.22
C LYS A 5 -32.72 -0.77 7.68
N GLU A 6 -33.82 -0.63 6.97
CA GLU A 6 -34.44 -1.76 6.26
C GLU A 6 -33.34 -2.41 5.41
N HIS A 7 -33.13 -3.70 5.65
CA HIS A 7 -32.19 -4.45 4.83
C HIS A 7 -32.74 -4.53 3.39
N PRO A 8 -31.90 -4.34 2.37
CA PRO A 8 -32.34 -4.50 0.99
C PRO A 8 -33.00 -5.88 0.82
N PRO A 9 -34.07 -5.99 0.04
CA PRO A 9 -34.82 -7.24 -0.13
C PRO A 9 -33.98 -8.36 -0.75
N MET A 10 -32.93 -7.98 -1.47
CA MET A 10 -32.03 -8.89 -2.18
C MET A 10 -30.59 -8.69 -1.76
N THR A 11 -29.84 -9.78 -1.68
CA THR A 11 -28.40 -9.78 -1.43
C THR A 11 -27.71 -10.62 -2.52
N ALA A 12 -26.68 -10.05 -3.15
CA ALA A 12 -25.90 -10.71 -4.18
C ALA A 12 -24.47 -10.93 -3.71
N GLY A 13 -23.87 -12.01 -4.14
CA GLY A 13 -22.43 -12.24 -4.13
C GLY A 13 -21.92 -12.33 -5.55
N LEU A 14 -20.83 -11.66 -5.83
CA LEU A 14 -20.22 -11.62 -7.14
C LEU A 14 -18.74 -11.97 -7.03
N ASP A 15 -18.36 -13.14 -7.51
CA ASP A 15 -16.97 -13.56 -7.63
C ASP A 15 -16.39 -13.07 -8.96
N LEU A 16 -15.37 -12.20 -8.88
CA LEU A 16 -14.82 -11.45 -10.01
C LEU A 16 -13.67 -12.22 -10.68
N GLY A 17 -13.96 -12.92 -11.76
CA GLY A 17 -12.93 -13.49 -12.63
C GLY A 17 -12.46 -12.51 -13.72
N ASP A 18 -11.40 -12.87 -14.43
CA ASP A 18 -10.79 -12.01 -15.47
C ASP A 18 -11.73 -11.79 -16.68
N SER A 19 -12.33 -12.85 -17.21
CA SER A 19 -13.24 -12.79 -18.36
C SER A 19 -14.71 -12.90 -17.99
N TYR A 20 -15.00 -13.66 -16.94
CA TYR A 20 -16.36 -13.91 -16.45
C TYR A 20 -16.38 -13.82 -14.93
N SER A 21 -17.45 -13.22 -14.41
CA SER A 21 -17.78 -13.18 -13.00
C SER A 21 -18.98 -14.09 -12.72
N TYR A 22 -19.00 -14.70 -11.55
CA TYR A 22 -20.11 -15.55 -11.11
C TYR A 22 -20.98 -14.79 -10.13
N LEU A 23 -22.31 -14.86 -10.37
CA LEU A 23 -23.33 -14.19 -9.56
C LEU A 23 -24.12 -15.26 -8.80
N CYS A 24 -24.36 -14.99 -7.52
CA CYS A 24 -25.40 -15.65 -6.75
C CYS A 24 -26.29 -14.57 -6.12
N LEU A 25 -27.58 -14.60 -6.45
CA LEU A 25 -28.59 -13.71 -5.90
C LEU A 25 -29.47 -14.48 -4.93
N ILE A 26 -29.62 -13.98 -3.72
CA ILE A 26 -30.43 -14.58 -2.66
C ILE A 26 -31.47 -13.60 -2.15
N GLU A 27 -32.63 -14.09 -1.78
CA GLU A 27 -33.62 -13.31 -1.04
C GLU A 27 -33.11 -13.10 0.40
N THR A 28 -33.13 -11.84 0.86
CA THR A 28 -32.51 -11.49 2.15
C THR A 28 -33.26 -12.13 3.33
N GLN A 29 -34.56 -12.33 3.26
CA GLN A 29 -35.35 -12.92 4.35
C GLN A 29 -35.25 -14.44 4.39
N SER A 30 -35.56 -15.14 3.30
CA SER A 30 -35.61 -16.61 3.24
C SER A 30 -34.24 -17.27 3.12
N ALA A 31 -33.23 -16.55 2.62
CA ALA A 31 -31.94 -17.08 2.21
C ALA A 31 -31.97 -18.04 1.02
N GLU A 32 -33.08 -18.09 0.28
CA GLU A 32 -33.19 -18.90 -0.91
C GLU A 32 -32.40 -18.26 -2.06
N ALA A 33 -31.67 -19.10 -2.78
CA ALA A 33 -30.97 -18.68 -3.98
C ALA A 33 -31.99 -18.56 -5.14
N ILE A 34 -32.21 -17.32 -5.60
CA ILE A 34 -33.17 -17.03 -6.68
C ILE A 34 -32.50 -17.17 -8.04
N GLU A 35 -31.24 -16.75 -8.13
CA GLU A 35 -30.49 -16.79 -9.38
C GLU A 35 -29.05 -17.18 -9.13
N LYS A 36 -28.53 -18.05 -9.97
CA LYS A 36 -27.10 -18.37 -10.09
C LYS A 36 -26.73 -18.32 -11.57
N GLY A 37 -25.66 -17.63 -11.88
CA GLY A 37 -25.25 -17.48 -13.26
C GLY A 37 -23.89 -16.83 -13.40
N ARG A 38 -23.47 -16.69 -14.63
CA ARG A 38 -22.24 -15.97 -14.97
C ARG A 38 -22.50 -14.83 -15.92
N LEU A 39 -21.74 -13.77 -15.80
CA LEU A 39 -21.75 -12.63 -16.72
C LEU A 39 -20.33 -12.24 -17.10
N ARG A 40 -20.16 -11.56 -18.24
CA ARG A 40 -18.85 -11.07 -18.64
C ARG A 40 -18.36 -9.99 -17.69
N THR A 41 -17.07 -10.02 -17.35
CA THR A 41 -16.42 -9.00 -16.52
C THR A 41 -16.08 -7.79 -17.39
N THR A 42 -17.11 -7.09 -17.88
CA THR A 42 -16.99 -5.84 -18.64
C THR A 42 -17.96 -4.80 -18.11
N PRO A 43 -17.63 -3.48 -18.24
CA PRO A 43 -18.53 -2.42 -17.79
C PRO A 43 -19.93 -2.49 -18.41
N GLU A 44 -20.05 -2.84 -19.71
CA GLU A 44 -21.30 -2.93 -20.43
C GLU A 44 -22.18 -4.08 -19.89
N ALA A 45 -21.57 -5.25 -19.61
CA ALA A 45 -22.30 -6.39 -19.08
C ALA A 45 -22.79 -6.14 -17.65
N MET A 46 -21.91 -5.51 -16.81
CA MET A 46 -22.28 -5.13 -15.45
C MET A 46 -23.42 -4.07 -15.45
N ARG A 47 -23.33 -3.02 -16.24
CA ARG A 47 -24.41 -2.02 -16.37
C ARG A 47 -25.71 -2.65 -16.86
N ARG A 48 -25.66 -3.49 -17.88
CA ARG A 48 -26.86 -4.17 -18.42
C ARG A 48 -27.54 -5.04 -17.36
N ARG A 49 -26.73 -5.69 -16.49
CA ARG A 49 -27.28 -6.60 -15.48
C ARG A 49 -27.83 -5.86 -14.26
N PHE A 50 -27.22 -4.74 -13.87
CA PHE A 50 -27.52 -4.12 -12.58
C PHE A 50 -28.22 -2.76 -12.66
N ALA A 51 -28.09 -1.98 -13.76
CA ALA A 51 -28.58 -0.61 -13.80
C ALA A 51 -30.12 -0.44 -13.68
N SER A 52 -30.90 -1.45 -14.06
CA SER A 52 -32.37 -1.43 -13.97
C SER A 52 -32.93 -2.19 -12.77
N GLU A 53 -32.05 -2.78 -11.95
CA GLU A 53 -32.45 -3.54 -10.77
C GLU A 53 -32.79 -2.62 -9.61
N ARG A 54 -33.66 -3.09 -8.71
CA ARG A 54 -33.88 -2.41 -7.44
C ARG A 54 -32.62 -2.41 -6.60
N PRO A 55 -32.40 -1.35 -5.80
CA PRO A 55 -31.26 -1.32 -4.88
C PRO A 55 -31.13 -2.61 -4.06
N MET A 56 -29.96 -3.21 -4.10
CA MET A 56 -29.64 -4.43 -3.39
C MET A 56 -28.25 -4.33 -2.75
N ARG A 57 -27.97 -5.23 -1.82
CA ARG A 57 -26.62 -5.40 -1.26
C ARG A 57 -25.82 -6.33 -2.13
N ILE A 58 -24.61 -5.93 -2.56
CA ILE A 58 -23.72 -6.72 -3.40
C ILE A 58 -22.38 -6.87 -2.73
N ALA A 59 -21.97 -8.11 -2.44
CA ALA A 59 -20.66 -8.42 -1.93
C ALA A 59 -19.73 -8.88 -3.06
N ILE A 60 -18.54 -8.28 -3.12
CA ILE A 60 -17.46 -8.66 -4.04
C ILE A 60 -16.18 -8.89 -3.26
N GLU A 61 -15.27 -9.75 -3.74
CA GLU A 61 -13.95 -9.90 -3.12
C GLU A 61 -12.97 -8.85 -3.68
N ALA A 62 -12.12 -8.27 -2.82
CA ALA A 62 -11.11 -7.32 -3.25
C ALA A 62 -10.06 -7.99 -4.15
N GLY A 63 -10.00 -7.56 -5.40
CA GLY A 63 -9.12 -8.07 -6.44
C GLY A 63 -8.81 -7.00 -7.50
N THR A 64 -8.29 -7.41 -8.63
CA THR A 64 -7.88 -6.51 -9.71
C THR A 64 -9.06 -5.72 -10.31
N HIS A 65 -10.21 -6.36 -10.46
CA HIS A 65 -11.40 -5.77 -11.03
C HIS A 65 -12.29 -5.05 -10.01
N SER A 66 -12.18 -5.37 -8.72
CA SER A 66 -13.08 -4.85 -7.70
C SER A 66 -13.14 -3.31 -7.60
N PRO A 67 -12.06 -2.51 -7.87
CA PRO A 67 -12.17 -1.06 -7.79
C PRO A 67 -13.12 -0.42 -8.80
N TRP A 68 -13.11 -0.87 -10.03
CA TRP A 68 -14.01 -0.32 -11.04
C TRP A 68 -15.43 -0.93 -10.95
N VAL A 69 -15.50 -2.21 -10.56
CA VAL A 69 -16.80 -2.88 -10.38
C VAL A 69 -17.57 -2.25 -9.22
N SER A 70 -16.90 -2.01 -8.06
CA SER A 70 -17.59 -1.38 -6.93
C SER A 70 -18.16 -0.01 -7.28
N ARG A 71 -17.34 0.87 -7.91
CA ARG A 71 -17.81 2.18 -8.35
C ARG A 71 -18.99 2.10 -9.31
N LEU A 72 -18.93 1.21 -10.30
CA LEU A 72 -20.00 1.03 -11.26
C LEU A 72 -21.29 0.55 -10.59
N LEU A 73 -21.22 -0.38 -9.66
CA LEU A 73 -22.38 -0.89 -8.93
C LEU A 73 -22.97 0.16 -7.98
N GLU A 74 -22.12 0.97 -7.34
CA GLU A 74 -22.53 2.14 -6.53
C GLU A 74 -23.21 3.21 -7.39
N GLU A 75 -22.70 3.51 -8.60
CA GLU A 75 -23.34 4.38 -9.59
C GLU A 75 -24.72 3.84 -10.02
N CYS A 76 -24.91 2.53 -10.03
CA CYS A 76 -26.22 1.91 -10.29
C CYS A 76 -27.16 1.95 -9.07
N GLY A 77 -26.73 2.49 -7.93
CA GLY A 77 -27.55 2.66 -6.73
C GLY A 77 -27.55 1.47 -5.76
N HIS A 78 -26.60 0.56 -5.87
CA HIS A 78 -26.47 -0.60 -4.99
C HIS A 78 -25.58 -0.32 -3.77
N GLU A 79 -25.83 -1.04 -2.66
CA GLU A 79 -24.93 -1.09 -1.50
C GLU A 79 -23.81 -2.10 -1.80
N VAL A 80 -22.58 -1.64 -1.96
CA VAL A 80 -21.46 -2.52 -2.30
C VAL A 80 -20.56 -2.78 -1.10
N LEU A 81 -20.28 -4.07 -0.83
CA LEU A 81 -19.39 -4.53 0.22
C LEU A 81 -18.16 -5.19 -0.42
N VAL A 82 -17.01 -4.55 -0.31
CA VAL A 82 -15.75 -5.11 -0.83
C VAL A 82 -15.09 -5.94 0.27
N ALA A 83 -15.18 -7.23 0.17
CA ALA A 83 -14.70 -8.17 1.16
C ALA A 83 -13.16 -8.30 1.18
N ASN A 84 -12.58 -8.44 2.38
CA ASN A 84 -11.13 -8.60 2.55
C ASN A 84 -10.69 -10.06 2.33
N PRO A 85 -9.97 -10.40 1.24
CA PRO A 85 -9.62 -11.78 0.90
C PRO A 85 -8.74 -12.46 1.95
N ARG A 86 -7.92 -11.68 2.69
CA ARG A 86 -7.04 -12.24 3.72
C ARG A 86 -7.81 -12.72 4.95
N LYS A 87 -8.92 -12.06 5.27
CA LYS A 87 -9.78 -12.40 6.41
C LYS A 87 -10.77 -13.50 6.04
N LEU A 88 -11.27 -13.48 4.82
CA LEU A 88 -12.19 -14.51 4.31
C LEU A 88 -11.57 -15.90 4.24
N ARG A 89 -10.28 -16.04 3.98
CA ARG A 89 -9.59 -17.34 3.95
C ARG A 89 -9.80 -18.19 5.20
N LEU A 90 -10.03 -17.58 6.33
CA LEU A 90 -10.35 -18.27 7.59
C LEU A 90 -11.74 -18.91 7.58
N ILE A 91 -12.64 -18.42 6.71
CA ILE A 91 -14.03 -18.85 6.59
C ILE A 91 -14.17 -19.89 5.45
N TYR A 92 -13.32 -19.78 4.42
CA TYR A 92 -13.37 -20.61 3.20
C TYR A 92 -12.39 -21.79 3.18
N ALA A 93 -11.97 -22.33 4.30
CA ALA A 93 -11.10 -23.51 4.34
C ALA A 93 -11.77 -24.77 3.77
N ASN A 94 -12.42 -24.67 2.61
CA ASN A 94 -13.11 -25.77 1.95
C ASN A 94 -12.28 -26.35 0.81
N LYS A 95 -12.16 -27.70 0.75
CA LYS A 95 -11.41 -28.40 -0.30
C LYS A 95 -12.09 -28.40 -1.68
N ARG A 96 -13.36 -27.96 -1.75
CA ARG A 96 -14.14 -27.85 -3.01
C ARG A 96 -14.35 -26.37 -3.31
N LYS A 97 -13.37 -25.75 -3.96
CA LYS A 97 -13.43 -24.36 -4.38
C LYS A 97 -13.92 -24.31 -5.84
N THR A 98 -15.05 -23.65 -6.07
CA THR A 98 -15.56 -23.25 -7.39
C THR A 98 -16.05 -21.81 -7.30
N ASP A 99 -15.93 -21.06 -8.39
CA ASP A 99 -16.34 -19.66 -8.44
C ASP A 99 -17.82 -19.47 -8.09
N GLU A 100 -18.69 -20.45 -8.41
CA GLU A 100 -20.11 -20.47 -8.02
C GLU A 100 -20.30 -20.54 -6.50
N VAL A 101 -19.50 -21.40 -5.83
CA VAL A 101 -19.54 -21.56 -4.37
C VAL A 101 -18.98 -20.29 -3.70
N ASP A 102 -17.96 -19.68 -4.25
CA ASP A 102 -17.39 -18.46 -3.72
C ASP A 102 -18.37 -17.28 -3.82
N ALA A 103 -19.09 -17.13 -4.95
CA ALA A 103 -20.17 -16.15 -5.11
C ALA A 103 -21.32 -16.40 -4.11
N GLU A 104 -21.76 -17.65 -3.93
CA GLU A 104 -22.81 -18.00 -2.95
C GLU A 104 -22.36 -17.67 -1.51
N ASN A 105 -21.13 -18.01 -1.15
CA ASN A 105 -20.58 -17.70 0.18
C ASN A 105 -20.52 -16.20 0.45
N LEU A 106 -20.11 -15.39 -0.55
CA LEU A 106 -20.12 -13.94 -0.44
C LEU A 106 -21.53 -13.41 -0.16
N ALA A 107 -22.54 -13.89 -0.93
CA ALA A 107 -23.93 -13.50 -0.72
C ALA A 107 -24.43 -13.88 0.69
N ARG A 108 -24.18 -15.11 1.13
CA ARG A 108 -24.61 -15.61 2.45
C ARG A 108 -23.97 -14.84 3.60
N LEU A 109 -22.67 -14.56 3.53
CA LEU A 109 -21.96 -13.79 4.54
C LEU A 109 -22.47 -12.34 4.59
N ALA A 110 -22.63 -11.68 3.45
CA ALA A 110 -23.15 -10.33 3.37
C ALA A 110 -24.56 -10.19 3.93
N ARG A 111 -25.38 -11.25 3.79
CA ARG A 111 -26.70 -11.34 4.34
C ARG A 111 -26.72 -11.49 5.87
N VAL A 112 -25.89 -12.40 6.40
CA VAL A 112 -25.91 -12.75 7.83
C VAL A 112 -25.30 -11.63 8.68
N ASP A 113 -24.10 -11.22 8.36
CA ASP A 113 -23.40 -10.10 9.01
C ASP A 113 -22.35 -9.51 8.07
N PRO A 114 -22.59 -8.32 7.52
CA PRO A 114 -21.60 -7.62 6.67
C PRO A 114 -20.22 -7.46 7.29
N LYS A 115 -20.12 -7.40 8.61
CA LYS A 115 -18.84 -7.28 9.31
C LYS A 115 -17.94 -8.50 9.15
N LEU A 116 -18.51 -9.68 8.89
CA LEU A 116 -17.75 -10.90 8.61
C LEU A 116 -16.94 -10.81 7.31
N LEU A 117 -17.32 -9.93 6.39
CA LEU A 117 -16.57 -9.64 5.18
C LEU A 117 -15.33 -8.77 5.44
N TYR A 118 -15.23 -8.13 6.62
CA TYR A 118 -14.21 -7.14 6.92
C TYR A 118 -14.09 -6.10 5.81
N PRO A 119 -15.17 -5.34 5.52
CA PRO A 119 -15.27 -4.51 4.33
C PRO A 119 -14.09 -3.57 4.19
N LEU A 120 -13.63 -3.41 2.95
CA LEU A 120 -12.58 -2.48 2.55
C LEU A 120 -13.20 -1.38 1.68
N GLU A 121 -12.68 -0.17 1.81
CA GLU A 121 -12.98 0.93 0.91
C GLU A 121 -11.89 1.01 -0.17
N HIS A 122 -12.31 1.05 -1.43
CA HIS A 122 -11.41 1.34 -2.53
C HIS A 122 -11.10 2.83 -2.60
N ARG A 123 -9.93 3.14 -3.12
CA ARG A 123 -9.54 4.53 -3.39
C ARG A 123 -10.34 5.08 -4.56
N GLY A 124 -10.53 6.40 -4.56
CA GLY A 124 -11.08 7.13 -5.69
C GLY A 124 -10.24 6.92 -6.96
N GLU A 125 -10.84 7.16 -8.11
CA GLU A 125 -10.21 6.89 -9.42
C GLU A 125 -8.94 7.73 -9.62
N GLU A 126 -8.97 9.01 -9.24
CA GLU A 126 -7.84 9.92 -9.34
C GLU A 126 -6.67 9.44 -8.49
N SER A 127 -6.91 9.14 -7.20
CA SER A 127 -5.88 8.59 -6.31
C SER A 127 -5.30 7.27 -6.82
N GLN A 128 -6.15 6.43 -7.41
CA GLN A 128 -5.74 5.17 -8.03
C GLN A 128 -4.84 5.41 -9.26
N ALA A 129 -5.18 6.38 -10.12
CA ALA A 129 -4.37 6.76 -11.28
C ALA A 129 -3.00 7.31 -10.85
N HIS A 130 -2.96 8.21 -9.88
CA HIS A 130 -1.70 8.75 -9.34
C HIS A 130 -0.83 7.67 -8.68
N LEU A 131 -1.43 6.71 -7.97
CA LEU A 131 -0.69 5.54 -7.44
C LEU A 131 -0.16 4.64 -8.55
N ALA A 132 -0.86 4.52 -9.69
CA ALA A 132 -0.36 3.76 -10.83
C ALA A 132 0.93 4.37 -11.41
N ILE A 133 1.04 5.70 -11.45
CA ILE A 133 2.28 6.42 -11.84
C ILE A 133 3.44 6.05 -10.90
N ILE A 134 3.21 6.09 -9.59
CA ILE A 134 4.22 5.71 -8.59
C ILE A 134 4.66 4.25 -8.77
N ARG A 135 3.72 3.34 -8.99
CA ARG A 135 3.99 1.91 -9.19
C ARG A 135 4.75 1.65 -10.49
N SER A 136 4.39 2.36 -11.58
CA SER A 136 5.08 2.29 -12.86
C SER A 136 6.54 2.76 -12.73
N ARG A 137 6.77 3.91 -12.06
CA ARG A 137 8.12 4.35 -11.74
C ARG A 137 8.90 3.29 -10.96
N GLN A 138 8.28 2.67 -9.94
CA GLN A 138 8.94 1.65 -9.14
C GLN A 138 9.29 0.40 -9.95
N ALA A 139 8.44 -0.02 -10.88
CA ALA A 139 8.72 -1.11 -11.79
C ALA A 139 9.98 -0.82 -12.62
N LEU A 140 10.10 0.38 -13.21
CA LEU A 140 11.29 0.78 -13.96
C LEU A 140 12.55 0.83 -13.08
N VAL A 141 12.45 1.31 -11.84
CA VAL A 141 13.58 1.31 -10.88
C VAL A 141 14.03 -0.12 -10.57
N SER A 142 13.08 -1.04 -10.37
CA SER A 142 13.38 -2.46 -10.10
C SER A 142 14.07 -3.12 -11.30
N THR A 143 13.54 -2.91 -12.50
CA THR A 143 14.12 -3.43 -13.75
C THR A 143 15.54 -2.88 -13.98
N ARG A 144 15.74 -1.57 -13.82
CA ARG A 144 17.08 -0.95 -13.92
C ARG A 144 18.04 -1.59 -12.92
N THR A 145 17.62 -1.84 -11.70
CA THR A 145 18.46 -2.47 -10.67
C THR A 145 18.85 -3.89 -11.05
N GLN A 146 17.92 -4.67 -11.62
CA GLN A 146 18.19 -6.01 -12.12
C GLN A 146 19.22 -6.00 -13.25
N LEU A 147 19.06 -5.10 -14.24
CA LEU A 147 20.00 -4.95 -15.35
C LEU A 147 21.38 -4.51 -14.86
N VAL A 148 21.48 -3.55 -13.94
CA VAL A 148 22.76 -3.14 -13.32
C VAL A 148 23.44 -4.32 -12.64
N ASN A 149 22.69 -5.13 -11.89
CA ASN A 149 23.24 -6.31 -11.21
C ASN A 149 23.69 -7.39 -12.21
N HIS A 150 22.95 -7.58 -13.31
CA HIS A 150 23.32 -8.48 -14.39
C HIS A 150 24.67 -8.07 -15.00
N VAL A 151 24.81 -6.80 -15.42
CA VAL A 151 26.07 -6.28 -15.99
C VAL A 151 27.23 -6.45 -15.00
N ARG A 152 27.02 -6.10 -13.74
CA ARG A 152 28.04 -6.30 -12.67
C ARG A 152 28.41 -7.77 -12.46
N GLY A 153 27.47 -8.68 -12.63
CA GLY A 153 27.69 -10.13 -12.55
C GLY A 153 28.51 -10.63 -13.74
N ALA A 154 28.08 -10.27 -14.95
CA ALA A 154 28.72 -10.74 -16.19
C ALA A 154 30.20 -10.35 -16.29
N VAL A 155 30.56 -9.10 -15.98
CA VAL A 155 31.97 -8.68 -16.07
C VAL A 155 32.89 -9.38 -15.07
N LYS A 156 32.36 -9.85 -13.95
CA LYS A 156 33.16 -10.57 -12.94
C LYS A 156 33.69 -11.91 -13.45
N SER A 157 32.96 -12.60 -14.31
CA SER A 157 33.38 -13.85 -14.92
C SER A 157 34.56 -13.67 -15.89
N PHE A 158 34.82 -12.42 -16.32
CA PHE A 158 35.98 -12.03 -17.13
C PHE A 158 37.10 -11.38 -16.29
N GLY A 159 37.04 -11.49 -14.97
CA GLY A 159 38.04 -10.91 -14.06
C GLY A 159 37.94 -9.38 -13.90
N ALA A 160 36.99 -8.72 -14.56
CA ALA A 160 36.82 -7.28 -14.51
C ALA A 160 35.91 -6.83 -13.34
N ARG A 161 36.09 -5.60 -12.90
CA ARG A 161 35.25 -4.96 -11.88
C ARG A 161 34.83 -3.56 -12.31
N LEU A 162 33.55 -3.30 -12.28
CA LEU A 162 33.00 -1.98 -12.58
C LEU A 162 33.13 -1.03 -11.38
N PRO A 163 33.33 0.28 -11.63
CA PRO A 163 33.44 1.28 -10.59
C PRO A 163 32.16 1.36 -9.72
N LYS A 164 32.33 1.74 -8.45
CA LYS A 164 31.21 2.09 -7.59
C LYS A 164 30.63 3.43 -8.06
N CYS A 165 29.38 3.43 -8.48
CA CYS A 165 28.69 4.64 -8.91
C CYS A 165 27.19 4.54 -8.66
N PRO A 166 26.48 5.68 -8.56
CA PRO A 166 25.02 5.70 -8.49
C PRO A 166 24.38 5.06 -9.71
N ALA A 167 23.23 4.39 -9.53
CA ALA A 167 22.51 3.73 -10.62
C ALA A 167 22.16 4.68 -11.78
N ARG A 168 21.89 5.95 -11.46
CA ARG A 168 21.57 7.00 -12.47
C ARG A 168 22.70 7.30 -13.47
N SER A 169 23.96 7.08 -13.09
CA SER A 169 25.13 7.33 -13.94
C SER A 169 25.81 6.04 -14.38
N PHE A 170 25.26 4.87 -14.00
CA PHE A 170 25.87 3.58 -14.20
C PHE A 170 26.14 3.29 -15.68
N HIS A 171 25.16 3.51 -16.56
CA HIS A 171 25.27 3.24 -18.00
C HIS A 171 26.46 3.97 -18.64
N LYS A 172 26.74 5.22 -18.24
CA LYS A 172 27.87 6.01 -18.76
C LYS A 172 29.19 5.51 -18.17
N ARG A 173 29.25 5.35 -16.83
CA ARG A 173 30.49 4.98 -16.15
C ARG A 173 30.91 3.52 -16.34
N ALA A 174 29.96 2.63 -16.62
CA ALA A 174 30.27 1.23 -16.87
C ALA A 174 30.78 0.99 -18.31
N ALA A 175 30.36 1.80 -19.28
CA ALA A 175 30.68 1.60 -20.69
C ALA A 175 32.19 1.50 -20.95
N GLU A 176 32.98 2.38 -20.32
CA GLU A 176 34.45 2.44 -20.51
C GLU A 176 35.20 1.25 -19.88
N HIS A 177 34.50 0.41 -19.11
CA HIS A 177 35.07 -0.69 -18.32
C HIS A 177 34.51 -2.05 -18.71
N ILE A 178 33.76 -2.13 -19.82
CA ILE A 178 33.25 -3.40 -20.34
C ILE A 178 34.40 -4.08 -21.15
N PRO A 179 34.74 -5.34 -20.82
CA PRO A 179 35.65 -6.12 -21.63
C PRO A 179 35.15 -6.22 -23.06
N GLU A 180 36.05 -6.06 -24.04
CA GLU A 180 35.73 -6.03 -25.50
C GLU A 180 34.89 -7.26 -25.90
N ALA A 181 35.27 -8.45 -25.43
CA ALA A 181 34.52 -9.69 -25.70
C ALA A 181 33.08 -9.69 -25.18
N LEU A 182 32.75 -8.85 -24.18
CA LEU A 182 31.40 -8.71 -23.68
C LEU A 182 30.63 -7.53 -24.25
N SER A 183 31.27 -6.67 -25.05
CA SER A 183 30.63 -5.48 -25.61
C SER A 183 29.37 -5.79 -26.43
N PRO A 184 29.33 -6.81 -27.31
CA PRO A 184 28.13 -7.14 -28.06
C PRO A 184 26.95 -7.54 -27.18
N ALA A 185 27.21 -8.16 -26.04
CA ALA A 185 26.18 -8.60 -25.11
C ALA A 185 25.73 -7.50 -24.12
N LEU A 186 26.65 -6.64 -23.66
CA LEU A 186 26.39 -5.72 -22.57
C LEU A 186 26.12 -4.27 -23.00
N CYS A 187 26.60 -3.82 -24.16
CA CYS A 187 26.32 -2.47 -24.64
C CYS A 187 24.81 -2.21 -24.84
N PRO A 188 24.02 -3.10 -25.47
CA PRO A 188 22.57 -2.90 -25.58
C PRO A 188 21.87 -2.82 -24.23
N ILE A 189 22.38 -3.57 -23.22
CA ILE A 189 21.84 -3.49 -21.84
C ILE A 189 22.17 -2.14 -21.21
N LEU A 190 23.37 -1.60 -21.42
CA LEU A 190 23.73 -0.27 -20.92
C LEU A 190 22.88 0.84 -21.55
N GLU A 191 22.59 0.77 -22.84
CA GLU A 191 21.67 1.68 -23.53
C GLU A 191 20.27 1.61 -22.92
N THR A 192 19.76 0.39 -22.67
CA THR A 192 18.48 0.17 -21.99
C THR A 192 18.48 0.78 -20.58
N ILE A 193 19.56 0.63 -19.81
CA ILE A 193 19.70 1.27 -18.49
C ILE A 193 19.66 2.80 -18.61
N GLY A 194 20.26 3.35 -19.66
CA GLY A 194 20.21 4.78 -19.98
C GLY A 194 18.77 5.24 -20.20
N SER A 195 18.06 4.59 -21.12
CA SER A 195 16.65 4.89 -21.43
C SER A 195 15.74 4.76 -20.20
N LEU A 196 15.88 3.68 -19.41
CA LEU A 196 15.14 3.53 -18.15
C LEU A 196 15.44 4.67 -17.18
N THR A 197 16.67 5.16 -17.13
CA THR A 197 17.05 6.26 -16.24
C THR A 197 16.35 7.56 -16.62
N GLU A 198 16.21 7.85 -17.91
CA GLU A 198 15.48 9.01 -18.42
C GLU A 198 13.99 8.91 -18.11
N ARG A 199 13.36 7.75 -18.39
CA ARG A 199 11.94 7.53 -18.07
C ARG A 199 11.65 7.65 -16.58
N ILE A 200 12.55 7.17 -15.72
CA ILE A 200 12.40 7.32 -14.26
C ILE A 200 12.43 8.81 -13.87
N ARG A 201 13.29 9.64 -14.51
CA ARG A 201 13.32 11.09 -14.27
C ARG A 201 12.03 11.78 -14.74
N ASP A 202 11.46 11.33 -15.87
CA ASP A 202 10.18 11.86 -16.34
C ASP A 202 9.06 11.60 -15.33
N TYR A 203 8.96 10.38 -14.80
CA TYR A 203 8.03 10.08 -13.71
C TYR A 203 8.31 10.89 -12.44
N GLU A 204 9.58 11.13 -12.09
CA GLU A 204 9.93 11.95 -10.93
C GLU A 204 9.45 13.39 -11.08
N ARG A 205 9.57 13.98 -12.29
CA ARG A 205 9.03 15.31 -12.59
C ARG A 205 7.50 15.32 -12.52
N GLN A 206 6.84 14.33 -13.12
CA GLN A 206 5.39 14.20 -13.08
C GLN A 206 4.87 14.08 -11.63
N LEU A 207 5.51 13.28 -10.79
CA LEU A 207 5.14 13.12 -9.39
C LEU A 207 5.35 14.41 -8.56
N GLU A 208 6.39 15.18 -8.87
CA GLU A 208 6.60 16.49 -8.24
C GLU A 208 5.49 17.49 -8.65
N THR A 209 5.05 17.46 -9.92
CA THR A 209 3.93 18.26 -10.42
C THR A 209 2.63 17.88 -9.70
N ILE A 210 2.28 16.59 -9.66
CA ILE A 210 1.10 16.08 -8.95
C ILE A 210 1.14 16.50 -7.47
N SER A 211 2.29 16.37 -6.83
CA SER A 211 2.47 16.78 -5.43
C SER A 211 2.16 18.25 -5.19
N LYS A 212 2.52 19.13 -6.13
CA LYS A 212 2.34 20.59 -6.02
C LYS A 212 0.97 21.06 -6.46
N GLU A 213 0.36 20.42 -7.44
CA GLU A 213 -0.88 20.87 -8.06
C GLU A 213 -2.11 20.19 -7.44
N SER A 214 -2.06 18.87 -7.24
CA SER A 214 -3.21 18.12 -6.72
C SER A 214 -3.21 17.97 -5.20
N TYR A 215 -2.03 17.93 -4.55
CA TYR A 215 -1.90 17.70 -3.09
C TYR A 215 -0.93 18.68 -2.41
N PRO A 216 -1.01 20.00 -2.68
CA PRO A 216 -0.01 20.98 -2.22
C PRO A 216 0.07 21.08 -0.71
N ARG A 217 -1.08 21.14 -0.04
CA ARG A 217 -1.17 21.34 1.40
C ARG A 217 -0.65 20.12 2.15
N GLU A 218 -1.14 18.95 1.79
CA GLU A 218 -0.82 17.67 2.44
C GLU A 218 0.66 17.36 2.29
N THR A 219 1.18 17.42 1.06
CA THR A 219 2.58 17.08 0.80
C THR A 219 3.54 18.11 1.40
N HIS A 220 3.17 19.39 1.46
CA HIS A 220 3.96 20.41 2.13
C HIS A 220 4.10 20.12 3.63
N LEU A 221 3.00 19.81 4.31
CA LEU A 221 2.98 19.46 5.73
C LEU A 221 3.88 18.26 6.03
N LEU A 222 3.77 17.19 5.25
CA LEU A 222 4.52 15.96 5.50
C LEU A 222 6.02 16.13 5.19
N ARG A 223 6.39 16.97 4.24
CA ARG A 223 7.79 17.23 3.85
C ARG A 223 8.56 18.08 4.86
N GLN A 224 7.91 18.64 5.88
CA GLN A 224 8.60 19.28 7.01
C GLN A 224 9.44 18.27 7.80
N VAL A 225 9.07 17.00 7.79
CA VAL A 225 9.82 15.94 8.47
C VAL A 225 11.04 15.58 7.64
N GLU A 226 12.22 15.81 8.18
CA GLU A 226 13.48 15.49 7.50
C GLU A 226 13.54 14.01 7.12
N GLY A 227 14.00 13.73 5.89
CA GLY A 227 13.98 12.37 5.32
C GLY A 227 12.67 11.99 4.63
N VAL A 228 11.64 12.85 4.65
CA VAL A 228 10.39 12.67 3.91
C VAL A 228 10.42 13.54 2.65
N GLY A 229 10.74 12.94 1.52
CA GLY A 229 10.70 13.59 0.20
C GLY A 229 9.32 13.56 -0.45
N ALA A 230 9.17 14.24 -1.60
CA ALA A 230 7.91 14.31 -2.35
C ALA A 230 7.30 12.93 -2.62
N LEU A 231 8.11 11.96 -3.07
CA LEU A 231 7.64 10.60 -3.32
C LEU A 231 7.04 9.94 -2.07
N THR A 232 7.69 10.07 -0.90
CA THR A 232 7.19 9.49 0.35
C THR A 232 5.92 10.19 0.81
N ALA A 233 5.89 11.52 0.79
CA ALA A 233 4.73 12.31 1.17
C ALA A 233 3.53 12.01 0.27
N LEU A 234 3.70 12.07 -1.05
CA LEU A 234 2.63 11.79 -1.99
C LEU A 234 2.13 10.34 -1.88
N THR A 235 3.05 9.35 -1.77
CA THR A 235 2.63 7.94 -1.58
C THR A 235 1.86 7.77 -0.28
N PHE A 236 2.22 8.48 0.79
CA PHE A 236 1.51 8.45 2.06
C PHE A 236 0.08 8.99 1.91
N VAL A 237 -0.07 10.18 1.32
CA VAL A 237 -1.37 10.81 1.06
C VAL A 237 -2.26 9.89 0.22
N LEU A 238 -1.77 9.42 -0.92
CA LEU A 238 -2.52 8.56 -1.84
C LEU A 238 -2.84 7.17 -1.26
N THR A 239 -2.02 6.67 -0.33
CA THR A 239 -2.27 5.36 0.30
C THR A 239 -3.34 5.45 1.37
N LEU A 240 -3.39 6.51 2.15
CA LEU A 240 -4.40 6.72 3.17
C LEU A 240 -5.67 7.35 2.61
N GLU A 241 -5.53 8.27 1.65
CA GLU A 241 -6.54 9.06 0.96
C GLU A 241 -7.34 9.98 1.87
N ASP A 242 -8.06 9.45 2.84
CA ASP A 242 -8.71 10.19 3.90
C ASP A 242 -8.05 9.90 5.26
N PRO A 243 -7.45 10.92 5.92
CA PRO A 243 -6.84 10.72 7.22
C PRO A 243 -7.89 10.48 8.32
N HIS A 244 -9.12 10.96 8.16
CA HIS A 244 -10.19 10.87 9.17
C HIS A 244 -10.79 9.46 9.29
N ARG A 245 -10.53 8.56 8.33
CA ARG A 245 -10.89 7.14 8.44
C ARG A 245 -10.19 6.43 9.62
N PHE A 246 -9.20 7.05 10.22
CA PHE A 246 -8.49 6.51 11.38
C PHE A 246 -8.81 7.36 12.64
N GLU A 247 -9.62 6.83 13.53
CA GLU A 247 -9.92 7.49 14.83
C GLU A 247 -8.66 7.86 15.63
N ARG A 248 -7.60 7.08 15.47
CA ARG A 248 -6.33 7.26 16.18
C ARG A 248 -5.16 7.13 15.23
N SER A 249 -4.25 8.09 15.24
CA SER A 249 -3.03 8.05 14.41
C SER A 249 -2.20 6.77 14.62
N ARG A 250 -2.26 6.16 15.81
CA ARG A 250 -1.56 4.89 16.10
C ARG A 250 -2.02 3.73 15.22
N SER A 251 -3.24 3.74 14.73
CA SER A 251 -3.82 2.70 13.88
C SER A 251 -3.15 2.65 12.50
N VAL A 252 -2.60 3.77 12.03
CA VAL A 252 -1.87 3.85 10.74
C VAL A 252 -0.66 2.90 10.71
N GLY A 253 0.07 2.78 11.82
CA GLY A 253 1.19 1.83 11.90
C GLY A 253 0.77 0.37 11.71
N ALA A 254 -0.41 -0.02 12.21
CA ALA A 254 -0.99 -1.34 12.01
C ALA A 254 -1.50 -1.52 10.57
N TYR A 255 -2.23 -0.54 10.05
CA TYR A 255 -2.71 -0.52 8.67
C TYR A 255 -1.58 -0.70 7.64
N LEU A 256 -0.42 -0.12 7.91
CA LEU A 256 0.77 -0.26 7.06
C LEU A 256 1.60 -1.51 7.37
N GLY A 257 1.18 -2.35 8.33
CA GLY A 257 1.90 -3.56 8.69
C GLY A 257 3.27 -3.34 9.30
N LEU A 258 3.46 -2.21 10.01
CA LEU A 258 4.68 -1.86 10.75
C LEU A 258 4.62 -2.28 12.23
N VAL A 259 3.58 -3.01 12.62
CA VAL A 259 3.43 -3.59 13.97
C VAL A 259 3.84 -5.06 13.95
N PRO A 260 4.33 -5.62 15.07
CA PRO A 260 4.58 -7.06 15.17
C PRO A 260 3.31 -7.86 14.86
N ALA A 261 3.47 -8.96 14.13
CA ALA A 261 2.41 -9.95 14.01
C ALA A 261 2.13 -10.57 15.38
N THR A 262 0.85 -10.74 15.71
CA THR A 262 0.42 -11.32 16.99
C THR A 262 0.09 -12.79 16.77
N GLU A 263 0.67 -13.65 17.61
CA GLU A 263 0.35 -15.06 17.66
C GLU A 263 0.39 -15.46 19.14
N ARG A 264 -0.71 -15.18 19.83
CA ARG A 264 -0.87 -15.51 21.23
C ARG A 264 -1.56 -16.86 21.38
N SER A 265 -0.94 -17.74 22.12
CA SER A 265 -1.53 -19.03 22.50
C SER A 265 -1.25 -19.26 23.99
N GLY A 266 -2.29 -19.16 24.81
CA GLY A 266 -2.15 -19.19 26.28
C GLY A 266 -1.16 -18.11 26.77
N ASP A 267 -0.19 -18.52 27.59
CA ASP A 267 0.83 -17.61 28.16
C ASP A 267 1.98 -17.28 27.21
N ARG A 268 1.97 -17.81 25.99
CA ARG A 268 3.00 -17.53 24.99
C ARG A 268 2.68 -16.31 24.15
N ASP A 269 3.49 -15.24 24.26
CA ASP A 269 3.46 -14.05 23.40
C ASP A 269 4.85 -13.81 22.77
N PRO A 270 5.26 -14.63 21.79
CA PRO A 270 6.58 -14.51 21.19
C PRO A 270 6.70 -13.24 20.35
N GLN A 271 7.79 -12.51 20.51
CA GLN A 271 8.09 -11.33 19.69
C GLN A 271 8.29 -11.72 18.22
N ARG A 272 7.27 -11.50 17.39
CA ARG A 272 7.28 -11.80 15.96
C ARG A 272 7.86 -10.64 15.14
N ARG A 273 8.11 -10.92 13.85
CA ARG A 273 8.41 -9.88 12.87
C ARG A 273 7.16 -9.05 12.61
N ILE A 274 7.32 -7.87 11.98
CA ILE A 274 6.17 -7.06 11.56
C ILE A 274 5.22 -7.85 10.65
N SER A 275 3.92 -7.54 10.71
CA SER A 275 2.87 -8.25 9.98
C SER A 275 3.02 -8.14 8.45
N LYS A 276 3.60 -7.02 7.96
CA LYS A 276 3.74 -6.68 6.54
C LYS A 276 2.40 -6.59 5.80
N GLU A 277 1.33 -6.42 6.50
CA GLU A 277 0.02 -6.11 5.92
C GLU A 277 0.02 -4.70 5.30
N GLY A 278 -0.96 -4.41 4.44
CA GLY A 278 -1.09 -3.11 3.78
C GLY A 278 -0.07 -2.85 2.66
N ASP A 279 0.14 -1.57 2.33
CA ASP A 279 0.93 -1.17 1.16
C ASP A 279 2.44 -1.38 1.35
N GLU A 280 3.02 -2.24 0.51
CA GLU A 280 4.45 -2.60 0.57
C GLU A 280 5.35 -1.42 0.15
N MET A 281 4.91 -0.65 -0.86
CA MET A 281 5.70 0.47 -1.38
C MET A 281 5.86 1.56 -0.32
N LEU A 282 4.76 1.95 0.31
CA LEU A 282 4.80 2.96 1.37
C LEU A 282 5.64 2.47 2.57
N ARG A 283 5.53 1.19 2.96
CA ARG A 283 6.41 0.63 4.00
C ARG A 283 7.90 0.76 3.66
N LYS A 284 8.28 0.45 2.41
CA LYS A 284 9.67 0.59 1.93
C LYS A 284 10.14 2.03 2.00
N LEU A 285 9.30 2.98 1.59
CA LEU A 285 9.62 4.41 1.63
C LEU A 285 9.80 4.90 3.07
N LEU A 286 8.88 4.55 3.98
CA LEU A 286 8.98 4.93 5.39
C LEU A 286 10.23 4.34 6.07
N VAL A 287 10.59 3.09 5.75
CA VAL A 287 11.83 2.48 6.24
C VAL A 287 13.06 3.17 5.64
N SER A 288 13.00 3.59 4.37
CA SER A 288 14.07 4.39 3.75
C SER A 288 14.24 5.75 4.42
N SER A 289 13.13 6.44 4.71
CA SER A 289 13.13 7.69 5.49
C SER A 289 13.70 7.48 6.90
N ALA A 290 13.34 6.38 7.56
CA ALA A 290 13.90 6.03 8.86
C ALA A 290 15.42 5.78 8.81
N HIS A 291 15.93 5.18 7.73
CA HIS A 291 17.38 5.03 7.53
C HIS A 291 18.08 6.38 7.31
N TYR A 292 17.42 7.33 6.65
CA TYR A 292 17.95 8.68 6.53
C TYR A 292 18.03 9.38 7.91
N ILE A 293 16.92 9.36 8.67
CA ILE A 293 16.82 9.96 10.01
C ILE A 293 17.89 9.38 10.96
N LEU A 294 18.15 8.09 10.90
CA LEU A 294 19.15 7.40 11.74
C LEU A 294 20.56 7.45 11.15
N GLY A 295 20.72 7.93 9.94
CA GLY A 295 21.97 7.99 9.22
C GLY A 295 22.81 9.22 9.59
N PRO A 296 23.98 9.40 8.94
CA PRO A 296 24.89 10.49 9.25
C PRO A 296 24.37 11.88 8.87
N PHE A 297 23.33 11.94 8.03
CA PHE A 297 22.75 13.19 7.52
C PHE A 297 21.48 13.62 8.28
N GLY A 298 20.95 12.77 9.17
CA GLY A 298 19.75 13.10 9.94
C GLY A 298 20.08 14.06 11.09
N SER A 299 19.27 15.10 11.26
CA SER A 299 19.36 16.01 12.38
C SER A 299 18.82 15.41 13.67
N ASP A 300 19.14 16.01 14.81
CA ASP A 300 18.58 15.58 16.09
C ASP A 300 17.06 15.75 16.12
N SER A 301 16.39 14.73 16.57
CA SER A 301 14.93 14.69 16.65
C SER A 301 14.46 13.59 17.59
N ASP A 302 13.23 13.72 18.09
CA ASP A 302 12.59 12.67 18.91
C ASP A 302 12.55 11.31 18.19
N LEU A 303 12.40 11.31 16.86
CA LEU A 303 12.44 10.10 16.05
C LEU A 303 13.84 9.47 16.06
N ARG A 304 14.89 10.26 15.86
CA ARG A 304 16.28 9.84 15.90
C ARG A 304 16.65 9.30 17.27
N ARG A 305 16.42 10.09 18.33
CA ARG A 305 16.67 9.68 19.73
C ARG A 305 15.98 8.37 20.10
N HIS A 306 14.71 8.20 19.65
CA HIS A 306 14.00 6.94 19.86
C HIS A 306 14.66 5.74 19.17
N GLY A 307 15.10 5.91 17.93
CA GLY A 307 15.77 4.84 17.18
C GLY A 307 17.15 4.50 17.76
N GLU A 308 17.94 5.50 18.17
CA GLU A 308 19.24 5.31 18.81
C GLU A 308 19.10 4.57 20.14
N LYS A 309 18.10 4.90 20.97
CA LYS A 309 17.77 4.16 22.19
C LYS A 309 17.46 2.68 21.94
N ILE A 310 16.85 2.34 20.79
CA ILE A 310 16.59 0.94 20.40
C ILE A 310 17.88 0.27 19.89
N ALA A 311 18.65 1.00 19.08
CA ALA A 311 19.91 0.49 18.52
C ALA A 311 20.96 0.20 19.62
N SER A 312 21.02 1.05 20.67
CA SER A 312 21.95 0.91 21.78
C SER A 312 21.72 -0.31 22.67
N ARG A 313 20.51 -0.94 22.60
CA ARG A 313 20.24 -2.19 23.32
C ARG A 313 21.08 -3.38 22.82
N GLY A 314 21.78 -3.21 21.70
CA GLY A 314 22.66 -4.24 21.14
C GLY A 314 21.94 -5.41 20.48
N GLY A 315 22.75 -6.41 20.07
CA GLY A 315 22.27 -7.62 19.39
C GLY A 315 22.23 -7.52 17.87
N LYS A 316 22.28 -8.67 17.21
CA LYS A 316 22.45 -8.85 15.75
C LYS A 316 21.50 -8.02 14.87
N ASN A 317 20.31 -7.71 15.35
CA ASN A 317 19.28 -7.02 14.57
C ASN A 317 18.84 -5.67 15.16
N SER A 318 19.56 -5.11 16.13
CA SER A 318 19.18 -3.88 16.84
C SER A 318 18.97 -2.70 15.89
N LYS A 319 19.90 -2.46 14.95
CA LYS A 319 19.78 -1.39 13.94
C LYS A 319 18.58 -1.59 13.01
N LYS A 320 18.28 -2.82 12.58
CA LYS A 320 17.10 -3.12 11.75
C LYS A 320 15.80 -2.89 12.52
N ARG A 321 15.76 -3.28 13.80
CA ARG A 321 14.62 -3.03 14.68
C ARG A 321 14.42 -1.53 14.92
N ALA A 322 15.49 -0.78 15.12
CA ALA A 322 15.45 0.67 15.25
C ALA A 322 14.83 1.34 14.02
N ALA A 323 15.29 1.00 12.81
CA ALA A 323 14.75 1.56 11.57
C ALA A 323 13.24 1.26 11.41
N VAL A 324 12.78 0.05 11.70
CA VAL A 324 11.37 -0.30 11.63
C VAL A 324 10.53 0.42 12.71
N ALA A 325 11.07 0.57 13.92
CA ALA A 325 10.39 1.29 15.00
C ALA A 325 10.27 2.79 14.68
N VAL A 326 11.32 3.40 14.11
CA VAL A 326 11.29 4.79 13.62
C VAL A 326 10.28 4.92 12.47
N ALA A 327 10.28 4.01 11.48
CA ALA A 327 9.31 4.02 10.38
C ALA A 327 7.86 3.96 10.89
N ARG A 328 7.58 3.15 11.92
CA ARG A 328 6.27 3.11 12.57
C ARG A 328 5.93 4.43 13.26
N LYS A 329 6.84 5.00 14.05
CA LYS A 329 6.60 6.31 14.69
C LYS A 329 6.45 7.42 13.65
N LEU A 330 7.24 7.38 12.58
CA LEU A 330 7.13 8.31 11.46
C LEU A 330 5.73 8.24 10.83
N SER A 331 5.19 7.05 10.56
CA SER A 331 3.84 6.93 9.98
C SER A 331 2.75 7.53 10.89
N VAL A 332 2.89 7.39 12.21
CA VAL A 332 1.97 7.98 13.20
C VAL A 332 2.12 9.51 13.22
N LEU A 333 3.35 10.02 13.18
CA LEU A 333 3.64 11.44 13.14
C LEU A 333 3.09 12.09 11.87
N LEU A 334 3.35 11.52 10.70
CA LEU A 334 2.85 12.04 9.41
C LEU A 334 1.33 12.13 9.40
N HIS A 335 0.64 11.11 9.90
CA HIS A 335 -0.81 11.14 10.02
C HIS A 335 -1.28 12.23 10.99
N ARG A 336 -0.64 12.36 12.15
CA ARG A 336 -0.97 13.43 13.12
C ARG A 336 -0.83 14.81 12.47
N LEU A 337 0.32 15.09 11.83
CA LEU A 337 0.56 16.36 11.16
C LEU A 337 -0.51 16.65 10.10
N TRP A 338 -0.93 15.62 9.35
CA TRP A 338 -1.97 15.78 8.34
C TRP A 338 -3.33 16.12 8.96
N VAL A 339 -3.74 15.44 10.03
CA VAL A 339 -5.03 15.69 10.70
C VAL A 339 -5.05 17.06 11.41
N THR A 340 -3.97 17.39 12.12
CA THR A 340 -3.93 18.61 12.96
C THR A 340 -3.48 19.86 12.21
N ALA A 341 -2.85 19.70 11.04
CA ALA A 341 -2.20 20.75 10.28
C ALA A 341 -1.16 21.56 11.09
N GLU A 342 -0.62 20.98 12.17
CA GLU A 342 0.42 21.59 13.01
C GLU A 342 1.76 21.65 12.28
N LEU A 343 2.60 22.62 12.64
CA LEU A 343 3.99 22.66 12.24
C LEU A 343 4.76 21.54 12.93
N TYR A 344 5.71 20.96 12.21
CA TYR A 344 6.56 19.92 12.76
C TYR A 344 7.61 20.49 13.71
N ASP A 345 7.57 20.06 14.97
CA ASP A 345 8.65 20.29 15.94
C ASP A 345 9.46 18.99 16.11
N PRO A 346 10.74 18.96 15.70
CA PRO A 346 11.62 17.80 15.81
C PRO A 346 11.84 17.33 17.25
N LEU A 347 11.80 18.24 18.22
CA LEU A 347 12.10 18.00 19.63
C LEU A 347 10.89 18.20 20.55
N TYR A 348 9.69 18.03 20.02
CA TYR A 348 8.42 18.23 20.70
C TYR A 348 8.35 17.64 22.12
N ASN A 349 8.81 16.39 22.28
CA ASN A 349 8.77 15.74 23.59
C ASN A 349 9.83 16.28 24.56
N ALA A 350 10.96 16.75 24.05
CA ALA A 350 12.00 17.38 24.86
C ALA A 350 11.51 18.74 25.39
N HIS A 351 10.93 19.58 24.52
CA HIS A 351 10.38 20.88 24.91
C HIS A 351 9.23 20.72 25.92
N ARG A 352 8.32 19.81 25.68
CA ARG A 352 7.20 19.54 26.60
C ARG A 352 7.63 18.93 27.95
N GLY A 353 8.79 18.27 28.00
CA GLY A 353 9.39 17.80 29.25
C GLY A 353 9.90 18.97 30.09
N GLN A 354 10.59 19.93 29.47
CA GLN A 354 11.08 21.13 30.11
C GLN A 354 9.94 22.01 30.65
N GLU A 355 8.91 22.26 29.83
CA GLU A 355 7.72 23.02 30.26
C GLU A 355 7.01 22.42 31.49
N ARG A 356 7.03 21.10 31.63
CA ARG A 356 6.45 20.41 32.79
C ARG A 356 7.33 20.47 34.04
N GLU A 357 8.63 20.47 33.86
CA GLU A 357 9.59 20.64 34.95
C GLU A 357 9.61 22.08 35.45
N GLU A 358 9.44 23.08 34.58
CA GLU A 358 9.32 24.48 34.91
C GLU A 358 7.98 24.86 35.56
N ALA A 359 6.91 24.04 35.29
CA ALA A 359 5.59 24.27 35.86
C ALA A 359 5.31 23.46 37.15
N ALA A 360 6.27 22.66 37.62
CA ALA A 360 6.18 21.84 38.84
C ALA A 360 7.04 22.40 39.96
#